data_ea6f1e20f25d298500d24f50669ef490
#
_entry.id   ea6f1e20f25d298500d24f50669ef490
#
_cell.length_a   1.000
_cell.length_b   1.000
_cell.length_c   1.000
_cell.angle_alpha   90.00
_cell.angle_beta   90.00
_cell.angle_gamma   90.00
#
_symmetry.space_group_name_H-M   'P 1'
#
loop_
_entity.id
_entity.type
_entity.pdbx_description
1 polymer ?
#
loop_
_entity_poly.entity_id
_entity_poly.type
_entity_poly.pdbx_seq_one_letter_code
_entity_poly.pdbx_strand_id
1 'polypeptide(L)'
;HAVVGQEGGIPQVMSRPKIVIVADDLSGAADCGSTFAAQGLRTVVQLSGGGLDADAQVLAIDTATRAMTVEQASAAAKLAFEKHRDARVFYKKIDSLLRGNVGPELAAMLRDAAPAVAVMAPALPLQGRVTRNGCQWLRSEPVAGGNAPELLRAAGLTARVVPTSAVRG
;
A
#
# COMPACT_ATOMS: atom_id res chain seq x y z
N HIS A 1 -47.15 -10.40 -32.92
CA HIS A 1 -45.69 -10.56 -33.06
C HIS A 1 -45.04 -9.49 -32.23
N ALA A 2 -44.52 -9.88 -31.07
CA ALA A 2 -43.67 -9.04 -30.23
C ALA A 2 -42.22 -9.31 -30.62
N VAL A 3 -41.52 -8.29 -31.10
CA VAL A 3 -40.08 -8.33 -31.32
C VAL A 3 -39.43 -7.88 -30.00
N VAL A 4 -38.80 -8.81 -29.29
CA VAL A 4 -37.94 -8.49 -28.13
C VAL A 4 -36.60 -8.10 -28.73
N GLY A 5 -36.29 -6.80 -28.70
CA GLY A 5 -34.96 -6.29 -29.01
C GLY A 5 -34.02 -6.67 -27.86
N GLN A 6 -33.00 -7.47 -28.12
CA GLN A 6 -31.85 -7.61 -27.24
C GLN A 6 -31.05 -6.29 -27.32
N GLU A 7 -31.07 -5.52 -26.21
CA GLU A 7 -30.11 -4.45 -26.01
C GLU A 7 -28.73 -5.08 -25.85
N GLY A 8 -27.95 -5.04 -26.93
CA GLY A 8 -26.55 -5.36 -26.91
C GLY A 8 -25.83 -4.33 -26.02
N GLY A 9 -25.62 -4.67 -24.74
CA GLY A 9 -24.80 -3.89 -23.85
C GLY A 9 -23.42 -3.74 -24.46
N ILE A 10 -22.99 -2.51 -24.72
CA ILE A 10 -21.63 -2.16 -25.09
C ILE A 10 -20.74 -2.78 -23.97
N PRO A 11 -19.72 -3.58 -24.29
CA PRO A 11 -18.84 -4.11 -23.26
C PRO A 11 -18.21 -2.91 -22.55
N GLN A 12 -18.59 -2.75 -21.29
CA GLN A 12 -18.02 -1.72 -20.41
C GLN A 12 -16.53 -2.06 -20.29
N VAL A 13 -15.68 -1.28 -20.93
CA VAL A 13 -14.23 -1.40 -20.79
C VAL A 13 -13.95 -1.15 -19.32
N MET A 14 -13.66 -2.21 -18.59
CA MET A 14 -13.33 -2.14 -17.18
C MET A 14 -12.13 -1.21 -17.02
N SER A 15 -12.36 0.01 -16.54
CA SER A 15 -11.30 0.96 -16.30
C SER A 15 -10.50 0.46 -15.09
N ARG A 16 -9.22 0.16 -15.31
CA ARG A 16 -8.33 -0.26 -14.23
C ARG A 16 -8.12 0.89 -13.24
N PRO A 17 -8.00 0.62 -11.94
CA PRO A 17 -7.76 1.67 -10.96
C PRO A 17 -6.43 2.39 -11.27
N LYS A 18 -6.46 3.72 -11.17
CA LYS A 18 -5.26 4.56 -11.41
C LYS A 18 -4.31 4.53 -10.23
N ILE A 19 -4.85 4.36 -9.02
CA ILE A 19 -4.11 4.30 -7.75
C ILE A 19 -4.48 3.00 -7.05
N VAL A 20 -3.47 2.24 -6.67
CA VAL A 20 -3.63 1.02 -5.88
C VAL A 20 -2.90 1.16 -4.56
N ILE A 21 -3.60 0.93 -3.48
CA ILE A 21 -3.10 0.94 -2.10
C ILE A 21 -3.11 -0.50 -1.61
N VAL A 22 -1.99 -1.02 -1.16
CA VAL A 22 -1.90 -2.33 -0.49
C VAL A 22 -1.60 -2.10 0.98
N ALA A 23 -2.54 -2.47 1.84
CA ALA A 23 -2.43 -2.34 3.29
C ALA A 23 -2.37 -3.72 3.95
N ASP A 24 -1.65 -3.82 5.06
CA ASP A 24 -1.52 -5.04 5.85
C ASP A 24 -2.68 -5.25 6.84
N ASP A 25 -3.53 -4.23 7.01
CA ASP A 25 -4.76 -4.29 7.80
C ASP A 25 -5.88 -3.42 7.22
N LEU A 26 -7.11 -3.75 7.61
CA LEU A 26 -8.32 -3.03 7.16
C LEU A 26 -8.32 -1.56 7.58
N SER A 27 -7.91 -1.25 8.80
CA SER A 27 -7.86 0.13 9.29
C SER A 27 -6.96 0.99 8.41
N GLY A 28 -5.77 0.47 8.05
CA GLY A 28 -4.85 1.16 7.15
C GLY A 28 -5.41 1.33 5.73
N ALA A 29 -6.08 0.32 5.19
CA ALA A 29 -6.74 0.41 3.89
C ALA A 29 -7.84 1.49 3.90
N ALA A 30 -8.69 1.49 4.93
CA ALA A 30 -9.78 2.44 5.08
C ALA A 30 -9.28 3.88 5.29
N ASP A 31 -8.29 4.09 6.17
CA ASP A 31 -7.70 5.41 6.44
C ASP A 31 -7.10 6.02 5.17
N CYS A 32 -6.33 5.25 4.41
CA CYS A 32 -5.79 5.73 3.15
C CYS A 32 -6.88 5.97 2.11
N GLY A 33 -7.80 5.02 1.95
CA GLY A 33 -8.90 5.13 0.99
C GLY A 33 -9.79 6.35 1.26
N SER A 34 -10.13 6.62 2.51
CA SER A 34 -10.96 7.76 2.90
C SER A 34 -10.33 9.11 2.53
N THR A 35 -9.00 9.20 2.57
CA THR A 35 -8.27 10.41 2.18
C THR A 35 -8.49 10.74 0.69
N PHE A 36 -8.47 9.73 -0.18
CA PHE A 36 -8.74 9.91 -1.60
C PHE A 36 -10.23 10.15 -1.88
N ALA A 37 -11.12 9.46 -1.16
CA ALA A 37 -12.57 9.67 -1.26
C ALA A 37 -12.95 11.10 -0.87
N ALA A 38 -12.33 11.68 0.16
CA ALA A 38 -12.53 13.07 0.58
C ALA A 38 -12.09 14.08 -0.50
N GLN A 39 -11.25 13.69 -1.45
CA GLN A 39 -10.86 14.48 -2.63
C GLN A 39 -11.77 14.24 -3.85
N GLY A 40 -12.89 13.53 -3.66
CA GLY A 40 -13.86 13.26 -4.73
C GLY A 40 -13.51 12.09 -5.66
N LEU A 41 -12.46 11.30 -5.35
CA LEU A 41 -12.12 10.12 -6.15
C LEU A 41 -12.99 8.92 -5.75
N ARG A 42 -13.52 8.22 -6.75
CA ARG A 42 -14.24 6.95 -6.49
C ARG A 42 -13.26 5.92 -5.93
N THR A 43 -13.42 5.65 -4.64
CA THR A 43 -12.51 4.81 -3.87
C THR A 43 -13.25 3.58 -3.37
N VAL A 44 -12.66 2.42 -3.57
CA VAL A 44 -13.16 1.14 -3.07
C VAL A 44 -12.14 0.57 -2.10
N VAL A 45 -12.60 0.10 -0.94
CA VAL A 45 -11.81 -0.70 -0.02
C VAL A 45 -12.18 -2.17 -0.25
N GLN A 46 -11.22 -2.93 -0.74
CA GLN A 46 -11.37 -4.35 -1.03
C GLN A 46 -10.84 -5.16 0.15
N LEU A 47 -11.70 -6.01 0.70
CA LEU A 47 -11.29 -7.01 1.68
C LEU A 47 -10.59 -8.19 1.00
N SER A 48 -9.78 -8.93 1.74
CA SER A 48 -9.15 -10.17 1.25
C SER A 48 -10.20 -11.12 0.66
N GLY A 49 -9.99 -11.52 -0.60
CA GLY A 49 -10.93 -12.37 -1.34
C GLY A 49 -12.10 -11.65 -2.04
N GLY A 50 -12.17 -10.32 -1.96
CA GLY A 50 -13.20 -9.51 -2.63
C GLY A 50 -13.02 -9.42 -4.16
N GLY A 51 -14.13 -9.20 -4.89
CA GLY A 51 -14.13 -8.92 -6.32
C GLY A 51 -13.63 -7.52 -6.65
N LEU A 52 -13.23 -7.30 -7.91
CA LEU A 52 -12.89 -5.97 -8.43
C LEU A 52 -14.17 -5.16 -8.70
N ASP A 53 -14.20 -3.93 -8.21
CA ASP A 53 -15.13 -2.93 -8.71
C ASP A 53 -14.53 -2.28 -9.97
N ALA A 54 -15.21 -2.47 -11.10
CA ALA A 54 -14.72 -2.06 -12.42
C ALA A 54 -14.50 -0.54 -12.55
N ASP A 55 -15.14 0.25 -11.71
CA ASP A 55 -15.17 1.71 -11.84
C ASP A 55 -14.30 2.46 -10.82
N ALA A 56 -13.59 1.77 -9.94
CA ALA A 56 -12.77 2.40 -8.93
C ALA A 56 -11.60 3.19 -9.55
N GLN A 57 -11.45 4.46 -9.19
CA GLN A 57 -10.26 5.25 -9.51
C GLN A 57 -9.13 4.96 -8.51
N VAL A 58 -9.50 4.64 -7.27
CA VAL A 58 -8.60 4.23 -6.19
C VAL A 58 -9.08 2.91 -5.62
N LEU A 59 -8.20 1.94 -5.57
CA LEU A 59 -8.45 0.63 -4.96
C LEU A 59 -7.54 0.47 -3.75
N ALA A 60 -8.12 0.40 -2.55
CA ALA A 60 -7.41 0.12 -1.32
C ALA A 60 -7.65 -1.35 -0.92
N ILE A 61 -6.61 -2.16 -0.95
CA ILE A 61 -6.67 -3.61 -0.71
C ILE A 61 -6.20 -3.88 0.72
N ASP A 62 -7.07 -4.47 1.54
CA ASP A 62 -6.67 -5.10 2.79
C ASP A 62 -6.17 -6.52 2.52
N THR A 63 -4.90 -6.78 2.76
CA THR A 63 -4.31 -8.11 2.64
C THR A 63 -4.43 -8.92 3.93
N ALA A 64 -4.82 -8.29 5.04
CA ALA A 64 -4.93 -8.89 6.38
C ALA A 64 -3.65 -9.62 6.84
N THR A 65 -2.47 -9.13 6.42
CA THR A 65 -1.18 -9.84 6.57
C THR A 65 -0.41 -9.47 7.82
N ARG A 66 -0.85 -8.49 8.60
CA ARG A 66 -0.11 -7.97 9.77
C ARG A 66 0.33 -9.04 10.76
N ALA A 67 -0.52 -10.04 11.02
CA ALA A 67 -0.27 -11.13 11.95
C ALA A 67 0.08 -12.47 11.28
N MET A 68 0.25 -12.47 9.96
CA MET A 68 0.61 -13.67 9.20
C MET A 68 2.11 -13.97 9.28
N THR A 69 2.50 -15.18 8.87
CA THR A 69 3.93 -15.50 8.70
C THR A 69 4.56 -14.65 7.59
N VAL A 70 5.88 -14.52 7.61
CA VAL A 70 6.63 -13.76 6.59
C VAL A 70 6.32 -14.27 5.18
N GLU A 71 6.25 -15.59 5.00
CA GLU A 71 5.98 -16.24 3.72
C GLU A 71 4.58 -15.91 3.20
N GLN A 72 3.58 -16.02 4.08
CA GLN A 72 2.18 -15.72 3.73
C GLN A 72 2.01 -14.24 3.40
N ALA A 73 2.57 -13.36 4.22
CA ALA A 73 2.49 -11.91 4.02
C ALA A 73 3.19 -11.48 2.72
N SER A 74 4.39 -12.00 2.46
CA SER A 74 5.13 -11.74 1.23
C SER A 74 4.37 -12.21 -0.01
N ALA A 75 3.78 -13.41 0.03
CA ALA A 75 3.01 -13.95 -1.09
C ALA A 75 1.75 -13.11 -1.37
N ALA A 76 1.01 -12.71 -0.33
CA ALA A 76 -0.20 -11.90 -0.48
C ALA A 76 0.11 -10.49 -1.02
N ALA A 77 1.15 -9.84 -0.50
CA ALA A 77 1.58 -8.52 -0.98
C ALA A 77 2.06 -8.57 -2.44
N LYS A 78 2.85 -9.59 -2.80
CA LYS A 78 3.28 -9.83 -4.18
C LYS A 78 2.10 -10.04 -5.12
N LEU A 79 1.16 -10.91 -4.76
CA LEU A 79 -0.04 -11.18 -5.56
C LEU A 79 -0.88 -9.91 -5.79
N ALA A 80 -1.09 -9.11 -4.75
CA ALA A 80 -1.81 -7.84 -4.86
C ALA A 80 -1.09 -6.87 -5.80
N PHE A 81 0.24 -6.80 -5.75
CA PHE A 81 1.05 -5.98 -6.65
C PHE A 81 0.95 -6.46 -8.10
N GLU A 82 1.18 -7.76 -8.37
CA GLU A 82 1.18 -8.33 -9.71
C GLU A 82 -0.17 -8.18 -10.41
N LYS A 83 -1.27 -8.40 -9.68
CA LYS A 83 -2.62 -8.25 -10.20
C LYS A 83 -2.93 -6.84 -10.70
N HIS A 84 -2.26 -5.85 -10.15
CA HIS A 84 -2.51 -4.43 -10.43
C HIS A 84 -1.26 -3.68 -10.92
N ARG A 85 -0.27 -4.38 -11.45
CA ARG A 85 1.03 -3.82 -11.87
C ARG A 85 0.93 -2.68 -12.90
N ASP A 86 -0.20 -2.57 -13.58
CA ASP A 86 -0.47 -1.51 -14.55
C ASP A 86 -1.05 -0.24 -13.91
N ALA A 87 -1.22 -0.20 -12.59
CA ALA A 87 -1.66 1.00 -11.90
C ALA A 87 -0.63 2.13 -12.07
N ARG A 88 -1.10 3.35 -12.28
CA ARG A 88 -0.23 4.52 -12.45
C ARG A 88 0.55 4.86 -11.18
N VAL A 89 -0.08 4.65 -10.03
CA VAL A 89 0.51 4.88 -8.70
C VAL A 89 0.28 3.66 -7.85
N PHE A 90 1.35 3.17 -7.24
CA PHE A 90 1.30 2.08 -6.28
C PHE A 90 1.73 2.58 -4.91
N TYR A 91 0.90 2.37 -3.91
CA TYR A 91 1.13 2.82 -2.55
C TYR A 91 1.06 1.63 -1.59
N LYS A 92 2.18 1.32 -0.91
CA LYS A 92 2.17 0.35 0.19
C LYS A 92 1.87 1.06 1.49
N LYS A 93 0.69 0.84 2.05
CA LYS A 93 0.36 1.34 3.39
C LYS A 93 1.03 0.46 4.43
N ILE A 94 1.79 1.09 5.29
CA ILE A 94 2.51 0.44 6.38
C ILE A 94 2.04 0.96 7.73
N ASP A 95 2.21 0.16 8.78
CA ASP A 95 1.98 0.61 10.14
C ASP A 95 2.99 1.71 10.51
N SER A 96 2.53 2.79 11.12
CA SER A 96 3.39 3.92 11.47
C SER A 96 4.35 3.66 12.63
N LEU A 97 4.21 2.52 13.33
CA LEU A 97 5.19 2.00 14.30
C LEU A 97 6.00 0.82 13.72
N LEU A 98 5.85 0.54 12.40
CA LEU A 98 6.53 -0.53 11.65
C LEU A 98 6.22 -1.95 12.15
N ARG A 99 5.03 -2.16 12.73
CA ARG A 99 4.55 -3.50 13.08
C ARG A 99 4.22 -4.31 11.82
N GLY A 100 4.23 -5.62 11.95
CA GLY A 100 3.93 -6.55 10.85
C GLY A 100 5.13 -6.85 9.95
N ASN A 101 4.88 -7.29 8.75
CA ASN A 101 5.87 -7.82 7.82
C ASN A 101 6.36 -6.77 6.78
N VAL A 102 6.57 -5.52 7.21
CA VAL A 102 6.83 -4.36 6.33
C VAL A 102 7.97 -4.61 5.34
N GLY A 103 9.13 -5.05 5.83
CA GLY A 103 10.30 -5.31 4.97
C GLY A 103 10.09 -6.46 3.99
N PRO A 104 9.69 -7.66 4.46
CA PRO A 104 9.41 -8.80 3.60
C PRO A 104 8.36 -8.55 2.53
N GLU A 105 7.24 -7.89 2.88
CA GLU A 105 6.20 -7.53 1.92
C GLU A 105 6.72 -6.56 0.85
N LEU A 106 7.45 -5.51 1.26
CA LEU A 106 8.03 -4.56 0.33
C LEU A 106 9.07 -5.23 -0.59
N ALA A 107 9.92 -6.09 -0.04
CA ALA A 107 10.89 -6.83 -0.82
C ALA A 107 10.23 -7.76 -1.85
N ALA A 108 9.14 -8.42 -1.47
CA ALA A 108 8.38 -9.29 -2.37
C ALA A 108 7.72 -8.51 -3.53
N MET A 109 7.22 -7.31 -3.26
CA MET A 109 6.64 -6.44 -4.28
C MET A 109 7.70 -5.87 -5.24
N LEU A 110 8.87 -5.49 -4.73
CA LEU A 110 9.92 -4.85 -5.53
C LEU A 110 10.79 -5.81 -6.33
N ARG A 111 10.81 -7.10 -5.97
CA ARG A 111 11.69 -8.12 -6.60
C ARG A 111 11.54 -8.18 -8.11
N ASP A 112 10.31 -8.10 -8.61
CA ASP A 112 9.96 -8.22 -10.02
C ASP A 112 9.53 -6.85 -10.62
N ALA A 113 9.65 -5.77 -9.84
CA ALA A 113 9.50 -4.42 -10.37
C ALA A 113 10.76 -4.06 -11.14
N ALA A 114 10.62 -3.55 -12.38
CA ALA A 114 11.72 -2.91 -13.12
C ALA A 114 12.31 -1.80 -12.23
N PRO A 115 13.54 -1.32 -12.47
CA PRO A 115 14.27 -0.48 -11.52
C PRO A 115 13.36 0.58 -10.90
N ALA A 116 12.91 0.32 -9.69
CA ALA A 116 11.93 1.15 -8.97
C ALA A 116 12.60 1.76 -7.75
N VAL A 117 12.31 3.02 -7.51
CA VAL A 117 12.65 3.69 -6.25
C VAL A 117 11.40 3.67 -5.38
N ALA A 118 11.52 3.08 -4.18
CA ALA A 118 10.49 3.15 -3.16
C ALA A 118 10.85 4.24 -2.13
N VAL A 119 9.91 5.13 -1.86
CA VAL A 119 10.05 6.14 -0.79
C VAL A 119 9.27 5.66 0.42
N MET A 120 9.95 5.50 1.56
CA MET A 120 9.34 5.11 2.82
C MET A 120 9.26 6.29 3.79
N ALA A 121 8.04 6.66 4.19
CA ALA A 121 7.78 7.80 5.08
C ALA A 121 6.75 7.42 6.16
N PRO A 122 7.18 6.68 7.23
CA PRO A 122 6.25 6.12 8.22
C PRO A 122 5.76 7.12 9.27
N ALA A 123 6.27 8.34 9.31
CA ALA A 123 5.93 9.33 10.32
C ALA A 123 4.44 9.73 10.28
N LEU A 124 3.84 9.88 11.45
CA LEU A 124 2.49 10.42 11.67
C LEU A 124 2.51 11.39 12.85
N PRO A 125 3.02 12.64 12.66
CA PRO A 125 3.30 13.58 13.75
C PRO A 125 2.06 13.94 14.56
N LEU A 126 0.88 14.00 13.93
CA LEU A 126 -0.40 14.28 14.63
C LEU A 126 -0.71 13.26 15.74
N GLN A 127 -0.16 12.04 15.64
CA GLN A 127 -0.28 11.00 16.67
C GLN A 127 1.01 10.83 17.51
N GLY A 128 1.92 11.80 17.44
CA GLY A 128 3.19 11.76 18.17
C GLY A 128 4.18 10.71 17.63
N ARG A 129 4.00 10.25 16.37
CA ARG A 129 4.87 9.28 15.72
C ARG A 129 5.78 10.00 14.73
N VAL A 130 7.07 10.03 15.03
CA VAL A 130 8.06 10.76 14.22
C VAL A 130 9.21 9.84 13.83
N THR A 131 9.84 10.16 12.69
CA THR A 131 11.05 9.46 12.23
C THR A 131 12.26 10.35 12.46
N ARG A 132 13.26 9.85 13.17
CA ARG A 132 14.54 10.52 13.39
C ARG A 132 15.68 9.63 12.93
N ASN A 133 16.44 10.07 11.96
CA ASN A 133 17.56 9.30 11.37
C ASN A 133 17.16 7.86 10.95
N GLY A 134 15.96 7.70 10.38
CA GLY A 134 15.43 6.41 9.97
C GLY A 134 14.78 5.56 11.08
N CYS A 135 14.85 6.00 12.34
CA CYS A 135 14.23 5.32 13.46
C CYS A 135 12.89 5.96 13.84
N GLN A 136 11.90 5.11 14.12
CA GLN A 136 10.58 5.56 14.60
C GLN A 136 10.60 5.83 16.09
N TRP A 137 9.92 6.90 16.46
CA TRP A 137 9.72 7.35 17.84
C TRP A 137 8.22 7.53 18.08
N LEU A 138 7.76 7.10 19.25
CA LEU A 138 6.44 7.42 19.77
C LEU A 138 6.60 8.45 20.88
N ARG A 139 6.19 9.69 20.64
CA ARG A 139 6.45 10.83 21.53
C ARG A 139 7.96 11.01 21.77
N SER A 140 8.45 10.71 22.95
CA SER A 140 9.87 10.85 23.33
C SER A 140 10.63 9.53 23.35
N GLU A 141 9.96 8.40 23.13
CA GLU A 141 10.56 7.08 23.26
C GLU A 141 10.82 6.43 21.89
N PRO A 142 11.98 5.79 21.70
CA PRO A 142 12.23 5.02 20.49
C PRO A 142 11.34 3.79 20.44
N VAL A 143 10.82 3.47 19.28
CA VAL A 143 10.01 2.26 19.06
C VAL A 143 10.93 1.06 18.93
N ALA A 144 10.69 0.01 19.72
CA ALA A 144 11.42 -1.25 19.57
C ALA A 144 11.21 -1.83 18.16
N GLY A 145 12.29 -2.21 17.47
CA GLY A 145 12.23 -2.65 16.07
C GLY A 145 11.91 -1.54 15.06
N GLY A 146 11.85 -0.28 15.50
CA GLY A 146 11.49 0.87 14.67
C GLY A 146 12.60 1.42 13.78
N ASN A 147 13.70 0.68 13.55
CA ASN A 147 14.78 1.08 12.64
C ASN A 147 14.43 0.68 11.20
N ALA A 148 13.88 1.60 10.42
CA ALA A 148 13.44 1.34 9.06
C ALA A 148 14.59 0.88 8.14
N PRO A 149 15.79 1.50 8.10
CA PRO A 149 16.91 1.02 7.33
C PRO A 149 17.36 -0.40 7.67
N GLU A 150 17.35 -0.78 8.94
CA GLU A 150 17.72 -2.12 9.39
C GLU A 150 16.67 -3.15 8.97
N LEU A 151 15.39 -2.84 9.16
CA LEU A 151 14.26 -3.65 8.75
C LEU A 151 14.29 -3.93 7.23
N LEU A 152 14.56 -2.91 6.42
CA LEU A 152 14.65 -3.05 4.96
C LEU A 152 15.88 -3.87 4.55
N ARG A 153 17.05 -3.65 5.19
CA ARG A 153 18.26 -4.44 4.92
C ARG A 153 18.09 -5.92 5.29
N ALA A 154 17.42 -6.20 6.41
CA ALA A 154 17.11 -7.57 6.81
C ALA A 154 16.23 -8.30 5.79
N ALA A 155 15.41 -7.57 5.03
CA ALA A 155 14.61 -8.09 3.92
C ALA A 155 15.36 -8.11 2.56
N GLY A 156 16.66 -7.80 2.54
CA GLY A 156 17.49 -7.80 1.32
C GLY A 156 17.38 -6.53 0.46
N LEU A 157 16.80 -5.45 1.01
CA LEU A 157 16.67 -4.17 0.29
C LEU A 157 17.78 -3.20 0.66
N THR A 158 18.30 -2.46 -0.33
CA THR A 158 19.19 -1.34 -0.09
C THR A 158 18.38 -0.12 0.34
N ALA A 159 18.72 0.46 1.48
CA ALA A 159 18.02 1.63 2.02
C ALA A 159 18.98 2.77 2.36
N ARG A 160 18.59 3.99 2.01
CA ARG A 160 19.30 5.23 2.35
C ARG A 160 18.34 6.17 3.07
N VAL A 161 18.81 6.75 4.17
CA VAL A 161 18.08 7.82 4.86
C VAL A 161 18.29 9.13 4.12
N VAL A 162 17.19 9.80 3.79
CA VAL A 162 17.20 11.13 3.18
C VAL A 162 16.80 12.15 4.25
N PRO A 163 17.66 13.11 4.61
CA PRO A 163 17.33 14.12 5.60
C PRO A 163 16.28 15.09 5.06
N THR A 164 15.44 15.64 5.93
CA THR A 164 14.36 16.58 5.53
C THR A 164 14.90 17.81 4.78
N SER A 165 16.10 18.25 5.11
CA SER A 165 16.77 19.36 4.38
C SER A 165 17.02 19.06 2.90
N ALA A 166 17.23 17.80 2.54
CA ALA A 166 17.42 17.40 1.14
C ALA A 166 16.10 17.22 0.36
N VAL A 167 14.95 17.21 1.05
CA VAL A 167 13.63 17.08 0.41
C VAL A 167 13.01 18.44 0.10
N ARG A 168 13.46 19.50 0.78
CA ARG A 168 12.95 20.87 0.66
C ARG A 168 13.85 21.79 -0.14
N GLY A 169 14.82 21.24 -0.85
CA GLY A 169 15.70 21.99 -1.73
C GLY A 169 15.06 22.37 -3.06
#